data_390886f1b01fae4bcbbb16bfd9ae5eda
#
_entry.id   390886f1b01fae4bcbbb16bfd9ae5eda
#
_cell.length_a   1.000
_cell.length_b   1.000
_cell.length_c   1.000
_cell.angle_alpha   90.00
_cell.angle_beta   90.00
_cell.angle_gamma   90.00
#
_symmetry.space_group_name_H-M   'P 1'
#
loop_
_entity.id
_entity.type
_entity.pdbx_description
1 polymer ?
#
loop_
_entity_poly.entity_id
_entity_poly.type
_entity_poly.pdbx_seq_one_letter_code
_entity_poly.pdbx_strand_id
1 'polypeptide(L)'
;MYAALNKENKVLSLEPSAESYATLNGNIRLNGLDEYIQALCLAGGKETNLLDLFMQDTSAGASHNSIGSSKNQFGEFDVNGYQSVIAIKLDDLDEIKGVLSPNHIKLDVDGKELEILQGARSVLSKVDSILIEIEGINLNENLVLIEEIISNSGLEEDIDWRNKGSGRNRLYWRNKT
;
A
#
# COMPACT_ATOMS: atom_id res chain seq x y z
N MET A 1 -2.95 11.69 -6.12
CA MET A 1 -3.45 12.92 -6.81
C MET A 1 -3.35 12.85 -8.33
N TYR A 2 -2.19 12.55 -8.94
CA TYR A 2 -2.04 12.54 -10.41
C TYR A 2 -3.09 11.70 -11.14
N ALA A 3 -3.37 10.48 -10.66
CA ALA A 3 -4.40 9.61 -11.26
C ALA A 3 -5.81 10.23 -11.21
N ALA A 4 -6.15 10.94 -10.12
CA ALA A 4 -7.45 11.58 -9.96
C ALA A 4 -7.61 12.88 -10.77
N LEU A 5 -6.50 13.54 -11.13
CA LEU A 5 -6.55 14.77 -11.96
C LEU A 5 -7.14 14.51 -13.36
N ASN A 6 -7.10 13.28 -13.85
CA ASN A 6 -7.71 12.90 -15.12
C ASN A 6 -9.25 12.87 -15.08
N LYS A 7 -9.87 12.99 -13.88
CA LYS A 7 -11.33 12.99 -13.66
C LYS A 7 -12.13 11.81 -14.27
N GLU A 8 -11.45 10.85 -14.89
CA GLU A 8 -12.00 9.58 -15.36
C GLU A 8 -11.68 8.44 -14.38
N ASN A 9 -10.65 8.64 -13.56
CA ASN A 9 -10.19 7.66 -12.60
C ASN A 9 -10.70 7.94 -11.19
N LYS A 10 -11.01 6.89 -10.46
CA LYS A 10 -11.26 6.93 -9.02
C LYS A 10 -10.05 6.36 -8.30
N VAL A 11 -9.76 6.88 -7.11
CA VAL A 11 -8.62 6.44 -6.30
C VAL A 11 -9.13 6.07 -4.92
N LEU A 12 -8.80 4.87 -4.46
CA LEU A 12 -8.86 4.49 -3.05
C LEU A 12 -7.45 4.67 -2.46
N SER A 13 -7.34 5.45 -1.39
CA SER A 13 -6.07 5.71 -0.70
C SER A 13 -6.17 5.30 0.76
N LEU A 14 -5.22 4.48 1.22
CA LEU A 14 -5.08 4.09 2.62
C LEU A 14 -3.89 4.86 3.21
N GLU A 15 -4.11 5.51 4.35
CA GLU A 15 -3.08 6.24 5.10
C GLU A 15 -3.31 5.98 6.61
N PRO A 16 -2.44 5.20 7.26
CA PRO A 16 -2.62 4.84 8.67
C PRO A 16 -2.37 5.97 9.68
N SER A 17 -1.47 6.92 9.39
CA SER A 17 -1.18 8.03 10.29
C SER A 17 -2.30 9.07 10.25
N ALA A 18 -2.85 9.43 11.41
CA ALA A 18 -3.93 10.41 11.50
C ALA A 18 -3.51 11.80 11.00
N GLU A 19 -2.28 12.22 11.28
CA GLU A 19 -1.71 13.50 10.83
C GLU A 19 -1.54 13.53 9.31
N SER A 20 -0.98 12.48 8.74
CA SER A 20 -0.81 12.35 7.29
C SER A 20 -2.17 12.22 6.59
N TYR A 21 -3.11 11.47 7.18
CA TYR A 21 -4.48 11.36 6.69
C TYR A 21 -5.22 12.71 6.70
N ALA A 22 -5.09 13.51 7.78
CA ALA A 22 -5.67 14.85 7.83
C ALA A 22 -5.12 15.75 6.73
N THR A 23 -3.82 15.68 6.48
CA THR A 23 -3.14 16.42 5.42
C THR A 23 -3.60 15.95 4.03
N LEU A 24 -3.72 14.64 3.81
CA LEU A 24 -4.25 14.06 2.59
C LEU A 24 -5.65 14.59 2.29
N ASN A 25 -6.56 14.58 3.28
CA ASN A 25 -7.92 15.10 3.12
C ASN A 25 -7.94 16.62 2.84
N GLY A 26 -7.04 17.37 3.49
CA GLY A 26 -6.85 18.79 3.18
C GLY A 26 -6.48 19.01 1.71
N ASN A 27 -5.53 18.24 1.21
CA ASN A 27 -5.09 18.31 -0.19
C ASN A 27 -6.17 17.87 -1.18
N ILE A 28 -6.97 16.85 -0.85
CA ILE A 28 -8.11 16.42 -1.68
C ILE A 28 -9.09 17.57 -1.85
N ARG A 29 -9.51 18.22 -0.76
CA ARG A 29 -10.46 19.35 -0.78
C ARG A 29 -9.90 20.57 -1.49
N LEU A 30 -8.65 20.94 -1.21
CA LEU A 30 -8.00 22.09 -1.87
C LEU A 30 -7.93 21.95 -3.39
N ASN A 31 -7.89 20.72 -3.90
CA ASN A 31 -7.83 20.44 -5.33
C ASN A 31 -9.19 20.06 -5.95
N GLY A 32 -10.28 20.07 -5.17
CA GLY A 32 -11.61 19.68 -5.65
C GLY A 32 -11.69 18.23 -6.14
N LEU A 33 -11.03 17.32 -5.42
CA LEU A 33 -10.91 15.90 -5.77
C LEU A 33 -11.78 14.97 -4.92
N ASP A 34 -12.70 15.53 -4.11
CA ASP A 34 -13.55 14.78 -3.17
C ASP A 34 -14.40 13.68 -3.86
N GLU A 35 -14.82 13.93 -5.09
CA GLU A 35 -15.59 12.95 -5.87
C GLU A 35 -14.72 11.86 -6.52
N TYR A 36 -13.40 12.04 -6.53
CA TYR A 36 -12.44 11.18 -7.24
C TYR A 36 -11.55 10.35 -6.32
N ILE A 37 -11.33 10.82 -5.08
CA ILE A 37 -10.46 10.15 -4.10
C ILE A 37 -11.25 9.77 -2.87
N GLN A 38 -11.35 8.48 -2.62
CA GLN A 38 -11.83 7.91 -1.35
C GLN A 38 -10.62 7.64 -0.47
N ALA A 39 -10.42 8.45 0.57
CA ALA A 39 -9.33 8.27 1.53
C ALA A 39 -9.86 7.59 2.80
N LEU A 40 -9.11 6.61 3.31
CA LEU A 40 -9.42 5.88 4.54
C LEU A 40 -8.23 5.91 5.49
N CYS A 41 -8.49 6.19 6.79
CA CYS A 41 -7.48 6.14 7.84
C CYS A 41 -7.32 4.70 8.34
N LEU A 42 -6.69 3.86 7.53
CA LEU A 42 -6.50 2.43 7.74
C LEU A 42 -5.11 2.02 7.27
N ALA A 43 -4.60 0.92 7.81
CA ALA A 43 -3.44 0.22 7.28
C ALA A 43 -3.87 -1.01 6.48
N GLY A 44 -3.13 -1.37 5.46
CA GLY A 44 -3.22 -2.70 4.87
C GLY A 44 -2.51 -3.72 5.76
N GLY A 45 -2.97 -4.97 5.77
CA GLY A 45 -2.37 -6.02 6.59
C GLY A 45 -2.71 -7.44 6.13
N LYS A 46 -2.05 -8.40 6.77
CA LYS A 46 -2.31 -9.84 6.59
C LYS A 46 -3.64 -10.27 7.20
N GLU A 47 -4.03 -9.64 8.28
CA GLU A 47 -5.23 -9.93 9.06
C GLU A 47 -5.95 -8.63 9.40
N THR A 48 -7.28 -8.69 9.58
CA THR A 48 -8.07 -7.55 10.03
C THR A 48 -8.08 -7.51 11.55
N ASN A 49 -7.35 -6.56 12.14
CA ASN A 49 -7.20 -6.41 13.59
C ASN A 49 -6.82 -4.98 14.00
N LEU A 50 -6.87 -4.71 15.31
CA LEU A 50 -6.36 -3.46 15.88
C LEU A 50 -4.87 -3.63 16.20
N LEU A 51 -4.03 -2.75 15.68
CA LEU A 51 -2.58 -2.73 15.91
C LEU A 51 -2.13 -1.32 16.32
N ASP A 52 -0.89 -1.21 16.77
CA ASP A 52 -0.25 0.07 17.00
C ASP A 52 0.64 0.45 15.82
N LEU A 53 0.50 1.69 15.36
CA LEU A 53 1.45 2.37 14.50
C LEU A 53 2.55 2.97 15.39
N PHE A 54 3.75 2.46 15.26
CA PHE A 54 4.95 2.95 15.93
C PHE A 54 5.57 4.04 15.07
N MET A 55 5.71 5.24 15.63
CA MET A 55 6.18 6.41 14.89
C MET A 55 7.58 6.81 15.33
N GLN A 56 8.51 6.81 14.39
CA GLN A 56 9.82 7.41 14.54
C GLN A 56 9.72 8.95 14.48
N ASP A 57 8.85 9.45 13.61
CA ASP A 57 8.50 10.85 13.48
C ASP A 57 6.97 10.98 13.42
N THR A 58 6.41 11.85 14.25
CA THR A 58 4.96 12.09 14.34
C THR A 58 4.46 13.18 13.39
N SER A 59 5.35 13.78 12.60
CA SER A 59 4.99 14.84 11.65
C SER A 59 4.15 14.28 10.49
N ALA A 60 3.25 15.10 9.97
CA ALA A 60 2.49 14.75 8.77
C ALA A 60 3.43 14.53 7.56
N GLY A 61 3.27 13.40 6.88
CA GLY A 61 4.12 13.01 5.76
C GLY A 61 5.44 12.35 6.15
N ALA A 62 5.63 12.07 7.45
CA ALA A 62 6.79 11.30 7.92
C ALA A 62 6.76 9.88 7.32
N SER A 63 7.94 9.38 6.98
CA SER A 63 8.19 8.02 6.51
C SER A 63 8.86 7.17 7.59
N HIS A 64 9.06 5.90 7.31
CA HIS A 64 9.75 4.93 8.18
C HIS A 64 9.04 4.57 9.49
N ASN A 65 7.76 4.93 9.62
CA ASN A 65 6.89 4.44 10.69
C ASN A 65 6.51 2.98 10.42
N SER A 66 6.17 2.20 11.45
CA SER A 66 5.88 0.78 11.27
C SER A 66 4.66 0.32 12.07
N ILE A 67 3.93 -0.64 11.52
CA ILE A 67 2.74 -1.21 12.14
C ILE A 67 3.11 -2.52 12.87
N GLY A 68 2.64 -2.64 14.12
CA GLY A 68 2.77 -3.84 14.94
C GLY A 68 4.14 -4.04 15.59
N SER A 69 5.16 -3.23 15.24
CA SER A 69 6.48 -3.29 15.88
C SER A 69 7.28 -2.02 15.64
N SER A 70 8.32 -1.79 16.45
CA SER A 70 9.32 -0.72 16.25
C SER A 70 10.42 -1.11 15.25
N LYS A 71 10.06 -1.87 14.20
CA LYS A 71 10.97 -2.29 13.12
C LYS A 71 10.37 -1.95 11.77
N ASN A 72 11.18 -1.34 10.92
CA ASN A 72 10.89 -1.09 9.51
C ASN A 72 11.91 -1.81 8.61
N GLN A 73 11.92 -1.51 7.31
CA GLN A 73 12.84 -2.11 6.35
C GLN A 73 14.34 -1.83 6.63
N PHE A 74 14.66 -0.88 7.50
CA PHE A 74 16.04 -0.53 7.87
C PHE A 74 16.47 -1.08 9.24
N GLY A 75 15.56 -1.67 10.01
CA GLY A 75 15.81 -2.23 11.34
C GLY A 75 14.96 -1.62 12.45
N GLU A 76 15.43 -1.76 13.70
CA GLU A 76 14.79 -1.15 14.86
C GLU A 76 15.02 0.36 14.88
N PHE A 77 14.04 1.12 15.36
CA PHE A 77 14.11 2.57 15.51
C PHE A 77 13.58 3.03 16.88
N ASP A 78 14.00 4.22 17.30
CA ASP A 78 13.50 4.87 18.49
C ASP A 78 12.06 5.36 18.27
N VAL A 79 11.15 4.97 19.16
CA VAL A 79 9.73 5.30 19.05
C VAL A 79 9.44 6.61 19.76
N ASN A 80 8.98 7.61 19.01
CA ASN A 80 8.61 8.93 19.51
C ASN A 80 7.09 9.12 19.67
N GLY A 81 6.29 8.19 19.14
CA GLY A 81 4.83 8.23 19.29
C GLY A 81 4.16 6.92 18.93
N TYR A 82 2.92 6.77 19.39
CA TYR A 82 2.05 5.62 19.13
C TYR A 82 0.69 6.10 18.70
N GLN A 83 0.09 5.36 17.76
CA GLN A 83 -1.30 5.53 17.36
C GLN A 83 -1.91 4.15 17.15
N SER A 84 -3.06 3.87 17.77
CA SER A 84 -3.81 2.67 17.41
C SER A 84 -4.45 2.82 16.04
N VAL A 85 -4.36 1.80 15.20
CA VAL A 85 -4.88 1.78 13.84
C VAL A 85 -5.52 0.42 13.54
N ILE A 86 -6.57 0.43 12.74
CA ILE A 86 -7.11 -0.80 12.17
C ILE A 86 -6.25 -1.17 10.97
N ALA A 87 -5.56 -2.31 11.07
CA ALA A 87 -5.02 -3.00 9.93
C ALA A 87 -6.13 -3.86 9.31
N ILE A 88 -6.28 -3.81 7.99
CA ILE A 88 -7.35 -4.53 7.28
C ILE A 88 -6.76 -5.37 6.14
N LYS A 89 -7.24 -6.59 5.99
CA LYS A 89 -7.01 -7.36 4.76
C LYS A 89 -7.64 -6.62 3.58
N LEU A 90 -6.91 -6.50 2.49
CA LEU A 90 -7.48 -5.88 1.29
C LEU A 90 -8.67 -6.70 0.74
N ASP A 91 -8.66 -8.02 0.95
CA ASP A 91 -9.79 -8.89 0.59
C ASP A 91 -11.06 -8.54 1.39
N ASP A 92 -10.92 -8.28 2.72
CA ASP A 92 -12.05 -7.87 3.56
C ASP A 92 -12.51 -6.45 3.22
N LEU A 93 -11.57 -5.56 2.87
CA LEU A 93 -11.88 -4.18 2.47
C LEU A 93 -12.67 -4.14 1.15
N ASP A 94 -12.33 -4.99 0.17
CA ASP A 94 -13.01 -5.10 -1.14
C ASP A 94 -14.48 -5.57 -1.00
N GLU A 95 -14.83 -6.24 0.10
CA GLU A 95 -16.20 -6.68 0.40
C GLU A 95 -17.06 -5.59 1.05
N ILE A 96 -16.48 -4.49 1.53
CA ILE A 96 -17.20 -3.41 2.19
C ILE A 96 -17.99 -2.61 1.14
N LYS A 97 -19.33 -2.57 1.30
CA LYS A 97 -20.20 -1.83 0.40
C LYS A 97 -19.83 -0.33 0.37
N GLY A 98 -19.56 0.19 -0.82
CA GLY A 98 -19.21 1.60 -1.06
C GLY A 98 -17.70 1.86 -1.10
N VAL A 99 -16.87 0.85 -0.83
CA VAL A 99 -15.44 0.92 -1.11
C VAL A 99 -15.18 0.66 -2.60
N LEU A 100 -14.22 1.39 -3.16
CA LEU A 100 -13.82 1.23 -4.56
C LEU A 100 -12.96 -0.03 -4.71
N SER A 101 -13.36 -0.94 -5.58
CA SER A 101 -12.54 -2.08 -5.98
C SER A 101 -11.47 -1.65 -6.99
N PRO A 102 -10.20 -2.01 -6.79
CA PRO A 102 -9.12 -1.55 -7.65
C PRO A 102 -9.00 -2.34 -8.95
N ASN A 103 -8.68 -1.64 -10.06
CA ASN A 103 -8.11 -2.25 -11.26
C ASN A 103 -6.58 -2.25 -11.21
N HIS A 104 -6.00 -1.25 -10.56
CA HIS A 104 -4.55 -1.07 -10.43
C HIS A 104 -4.20 -0.78 -8.97
N ILE A 105 -3.11 -1.35 -8.48
CA ILE A 105 -2.60 -1.12 -7.13
C ILE A 105 -1.23 -0.48 -7.20
N LYS A 106 -0.96 0.56 -6.38
CA LYS A 106 0.38 0.98 -5.99
C LYS A 106 0.58 0.60 -4.53
N LEU A 107 1.60 -0.18 -4.25
CA LEU A 107 2.01 -0.60 -2.92
C LEU A 107 3.40 -0.05 -2.64
N ASP A 108 3.47 0.87 -1.70
CA ASP A 108 4.66 1.63 -1.35
C ASP A 108 4.56 1.95 0.14
N VAL A 109 5.03 1.02 0.94
CA VAL A 109 4.94 1.01 2.40
C VAL A 109 6.26 0.53 2.98
N ASP A 110 6.59 0.99 4.17
CA ASP A 110 7.92 0.82 4.76
C ASP A 110 8.17 -0.62 5.30
N GLY A 111 8.22 -1.63 4.40
CA GLY A 111 8.61 -3.02 4.71
C GLY A 111 7.45 -3.95 5.10
N LYS A 112 6.20 -3.56 4.84
CA LYS A 112 4.99 -4.37 5.10
C LYS A 112 4.33 -4.95 3.84
N GLU A 113 5.00 -4.84 2.69
CA GLU A 113 4.47 -5.27 1.39
C GLU A 113 4.03 -6.73 1.41
N LEU A 114 4.88 -7.63 1.93
CA LEU A 114 4.57 -9.07 1.99
C LEU A 114 3.31 -9.35 2.83
N GLU A 115 3.19 -8.71 4.00
CA GLU A 115 2.03 -8.90 4.89
C GLU A 115 0.74 -8.43 4.21
N ILE A 116 0.78 -7.29 3.51
CA ILE A 116 -0.36 -6.74 2.78
C ILE A 116 -0.75 -7.67 1.62
N LEU A 117 0.21 -8.16 0.84
CA LEU A 117 -0.05 -9.08 -0.26
C LEU A 117 -0.64 -10.43 0.22
N GLN A 118 -0.24 -10.90 1.40
CA GLN A 118 -0.83 -12.08 2.02
C GLN A 118 -2.31 -11.91 2.35
N GLY A 119 -2.75 -10.67 2.64
CA GLY A 119 -4.14 -10.30 2.90
C GLY A 119 -4.92 -9.80 1.67
N ALA A 120 -4.35 -9.93 0.46
CA ALA A 120 -4.90 -9.37 -0.78
C ALA A 120 -5.11 -10.40 -1.90
N ARG A 121 -5.15 -11.69 -1.59
CA ARG A 121 -5.12 -12.77 -2.60
C ARG A 121 -6.31 -12.72 -3.56
N SER A 122 -7.51 -12.46 -3.05
CA SER A 122 -8.71 -12.32 -3.86
C SER A 122 -8.67 -11.06 -4.72
N VAL A 123 -8.25 -9.93 -4.15
CA VAL A 123 -8.09 -8.67 -4.87
C VAL A 123 -7.04 -8.82 -5.98
N LEU A 124 -5.87 -9.40 -5.67
CA LEU A 124 -4.80 -9.63 -6.64
C LEU A 124 -5.23 -10.50 -7.82
N SER A 125 -6.16 -11.44 -7.61
CA SER A 125 -6.70 -12.26 -8.70
C SER A 125 -7.57 -11.49 -9.71
N LYS A 126 -7.99 -10.27 -9.37
CA LYS A 126 -8.92 -9.45 -10.17
C LYS A 126 -8.25 -8.23 -10.81
N VAL A 127 -7.17 -7.70 -10.22
CA VAL A 127 -6.52 -6.47 -10.72
C VAL A 127 -5.78 -6.70 -12.04
N ASP A 128 -5.69 -5.64 -12.83
CA ASP A 128 -4.95 -5.62 -14.11
C ASP A 128 -3.44 -5.44 -13.89
N SER A 129 -3.05 -4.70 -12.85
CA SER A 129 -1.63 -4.50 -12.52
C SER A 129 -1.39 -4.13 -11.06
N ILE A 130 -0.15 -4.34 -10.62
CA ILE A 130 0.35 -3.85 -9.35
C ILE A 130 1.77 -3.29 -9.53
N LEU A 131 2.00 -2.10 -8.96
CA LEU A 131 3.31 -1.49 -8.80
C LEU A 131 3.72 -1.61 -7.34
N ILE A 132 4.86 -2.23 -7.07
CA ILE A 132 5.37 -2.47 -5.71
C ILE A 132 6.75 -1.84 -5.58
N GLU A 133 6.99 -1.05 -4.53
CA GLU A 133 8.33 -0.73 -4.10
C GLU A 133 8.85 -1.83 -3.17
N ILE A 134 10.01 -2.41 -3.48
CA ILE A 134 10.60 -3.51 -2.71
C ILE A 134 12.01 -3.13 -2.34
N GLU A 135 12.22 -2.88 -1.04
CA GLU A 135 13.55 -2.60 -0.50
C GLU A 135 13.68 -3.14 0.94
N GLY A 136 14.88 -3.08 1.51
CA GLY A 136 15.13 -3.35 2.92
C GLY A 136 16.00 -4.56 3.22
N ILE A 137 16.16 -4.82 4.51
CA ILE A 137 17.15 -5.78 5.06
C ILE A 137 16.86 -7.22 4.61
N ASN A 138 15.58 -7.59 4.52
CA ASN A 138 15.15 -8.95 4.15
C ASN A 138 14.71 -9.04 2.69
N LEU A 139 15.27 -8.17 1.83
CA LEU A 139 14.88 -8.06 0.43
C LEU A 139 14.80 -9.42 -0.27
N ASN A 140 15.84 -10.25 -0.16
CA ASN A 140 15.91 -11.50 -0.91
C ASN A 140 14.87 -12.53 -0.45
N GLU A 141 14.63 -12.66 0.86
CA GLU A 141 13.66 -13.61 1.41
C GLU A 141 12.22 -13.15 1.11
N ASN A 142 11.92 -11.89 1.37
CA ASN A 142 10.60 -11.33 1.09
C ASN A 142 10.29 -11.33 -0.40
N LEU A 143 11.29 -11.05 -1.25
CA LEU A 143 11.11 -11.01 -2.69
C LEU A 143 10.61 -12.34 -3.25
N VAL A 144 11.20 -13.47 -2.84
CA VAL A 144 10.78 -14.81 -3.31
C VAL A 144 9.31 -15.04 -2.97
N LEU A 145 8.89 -14.72 -1.74
CA LEU A 145 7.51 -14.90 -1.30
C LEU A 145 6.54 -13.93 -2.01
N ILE A 146 6.96 -12.69 -2.24
CA ILE A 146 6.20 -11.70 -2.99
C ILE A 146 5.98 -12.19 -4.43
N GLU A 147 7.04 -12.61 -5.11
CA GLU A 147 6.98 -13.12 -6.49
C GLU A 147 6.08 -14.37 -6.59
N GLU A 148 6.12 -15.27 -5.59
CA GLU A 148 5.23 -16.42 -5.53
C GLU A 148 3.76 -15.99 -5.42
N ILE A 149 3.42 -15.05 -4.53
CA ILE A 149 2.04 -14.55 -4.38
C ILE A 149 1.55 -13.90 -5.66
N ILE A 150 2.38 -13.04 -6.26
CA ILE A 150 2.06 -12.30 -7.49
C ILE A 150 1.84 -13.26 -8.66
N SER A 151 2.77 -14.20 -8.87
CA SER A 151 2.68 -15.19 -9.94
C SER A 151 1.45 -16.09 -9.79
N ASN A 152 1.18 -16.57 -8.56
CA ASN A 152 -0.02 -17.36 -8.26
C ASN A 152 -1.33 -16.60 -8.50
N SER A 153 -1.26 -15.26 -8.50
CA SER A 153 -2.40 -14.38 -8.83
C SER A 153 -2.54 -14.12 -10.34
N GLY A 154 -1.69 -14.69 -11.19
CA GLY A 154 -1.71 -14.53 -12.63
C GLY A 154 -1.17 -13.18 -13.13
N LEU A 155 -0.24 -12.59 -12.38
CA LEU A 155 0.46 -11.36 -12.74
C LEU A 155 1.92 -11.67 -13.06
N GLU A 156 2.46 -11.03 -14.10
CA GLU A 156 3.84 -11.21 -14.57
C GLU A 156 4.60 -9.89 -14.56
N GLU A 157 5.88 -9.94 -14.24
CA GLU A 157 6.73 -8.76 -14.13
C GLU A 157 7.03 -8.14 -15.50
N ASP A 158 6.91 -6.82 -15.60
CA ASP A 158 7.41 -6.01 -16.71
C ASP A 158 8.91 -5.75 -16.53
N ILE A 159 9.73 -6.64 -17.07
CA ILE A 159 11.19 -6.56 -16.99
C ILE A 159 11.73 -5.31 -17.70
N ASP A 160 11.10 -4.90 -18.81
CA ASP A 160 11.53 -3.70 -19.53
C ASP A 160 11.29 -2.43 -18.72
N TRP A 161 10.18 -2.39 -17.97
CA TRP A 161 9.90 -1.29 -17.06
C TRP A 161 10.92 -1.25 -15.91
N ARG A 162 11.22 -2.38 -15.28
CA ARG A 162 12.23 -2.47 -14.21
C ARG A 162 13.60 -1.96 -14.66
N ASN A 163 14.03 -2.33 -15.86
CA ASN A 163 15.34 -1.96 -16.41
C ASN A 163 15.47 -0.45 -16.71
N LYS A 164 14.36 0.29 -16.81
CA LYS A 164 14.34 1.75 -17.00
C LYS A 164 14.41 2.54 -15.69
N GLY A 165 14.16 1.90 -14.56
CA GLY A 165 14.05 2.53 -13.24
C GLY A 165 15.23 2.24 -12.31
N SER A 166 15.05 2.54 -11.01
CA SER A 166 16.03 2.31 -9.94
C SER A 166 16.19 0.82 -9.56
N GLY A 167 15.34 -0.06 -10.07
CA GLY A 167 15.27 -1.47 -9.70
C GLY A 167 14.52 -1.77 -8.38
N ARG A 168 14.17 -0.74 -7.61
CA ARG A 168 13.39 -0.89 -6.36
C ARG A 168 11.90 -1.10 -6.64
N ASN A 169 11.38 -0.39 -7.62
CA ASN A 169 9.99 -0.50 -8.05
C ASN A 169 9.84 -1.61 -9.08
N ARG A 170 8.86 -2.48 -8.89
CA ARG A 170 8.51 -3.57 -9.80
C ARG A 170 7.06 -3.44 -10.23
N LEU A 171 6.84 -3.46 -11.54
CA LEU A 171 5.52 -3.41 -12.15
C LEU A 171 5.15 -4.80 -12.66
N TYR A 172 3.96 -5.26 -12.29
CA TYR A 172 3.42 -6.54 -12.74
C TYR A 172 2.09 -6.32 -13.44
N TRP A 173 1.86 -7.04 -14.52
CA TRP A 173 0.65 -6.97 -15.33
C TRP A 173 -0.02 -8.34 -15.43
N ARG A 174 -1.34 -8.31 -15.50
CA ARG A 174 -2.11 -9.49 -15.87
C ARG A 174 -1.99 -9.71 -17.37
N ASN A 175 -1.60 -10.93 -17.75
CA ASN A 175 -1.60 -11.32 -19.15
C ASN A 175 -3.03 -11.28 -19.69
N LYS A 176 -3.26 -10.49 -20.71
CA LYS A 176 -4.50 -10.54 -21.49
C LYS A 176 -4.42 -11.77 -22.37
N THR A 177 -5.07 -12.88 -21.93
CA THR A 177 -5.34 -14.03 -22.80
C THR A 177 -6.28 -13.67 -23.93
#